data_fa1b4e85702a824e6ce593814cf2313f
#
_entry.id   fa1b4e85702a824e6ce593814cf2313f
#
_cell.length_a   1.000
_cell.length_b   1.000
_cell.length_c   1.000
_cell.angle_alpha   90.00
_cell.angle_beta   90.00
_cell.angle_gamma   90.00
#
_symmetry.space_group_name_H-M   'P 1'
#
loop_
_entity.id
_entity.type
_entity.pdbx_description
1 polymer ?
#
loop_
_entity_poly.entity_id
_entity_poly.type
_entity_poly.pdbx_seq_one_letter_code
_entity_poly.pdbx_strand_id
1 'polypeptide(L)'
;MGLIVPDIDSTNLASTCERLESEFRKEITHRFEGDLTERLSIRLRVYPEPQQIGEEELQTVDPFLYPELHAHQDRIATFQVWKRGMDILGSLALLIILSPLLLAIAGLVKLSSRGPVLFRQVRIGQMLKPFMICKFRTMYANADHGIHHHYVSWFITSSGKGQEQDKNKIFKLTNDPRIPPIGHFLRKTSLDELPQLWNVLRGEMSLVGPRPPLWYEVQQYKPWHRHRVLEAKPGITGLWQVTGRSRTTFDEMVRLDLRYARGRSLWADIKILLATPAAVIKGKGAC
;
A
#
# COMPACT_ATOMS: atom_id res chain seq x y z
N MET A 1 10.12 -4.36 30.53
CA MET A 1 9.24 -5.41 31.10
C MET A 1 7.84 -4.84 31.18
N GLY A 2 6.85 -5.46 30.56
CA GLY A 2 5.46 -4.97 30.56
C GLY A 2 4.59 -5.89 31.43
N LEU A 3 3.73 -5.33 32.26
CA LEU A 3 2.72 -6.04 33.04
C LEU A 3 1.35 -5.71 32.46
N ILE A 4 0.54 -6.73 32.17
CA ILE A 4 -0.84 -6.55 31.70
C ILE A 4 -1.76 -6.81 32.91
N VAL A 5 -2.54 -5.81 33.29
CA VAL A 5 -3.56 -5.95 34.36
C VAL A 5 -4.91 -6.06 33.65
N PRO A 6 -5.59 -7.23 33.69
CA PRO A 6 -6.90 -7.43 33.08
C PRO A 6 -8.01 -6.81 33.99
N ASP A 7 -9.16 -6.49 33.36
CA ASP A 7 -10.43 -6.15 33.99
C ASP A 7 -10.42 -4.95 34.95
N ILE A 8 -9.98 -3.80 34.48
CA ILE A 8 -10.15 -2.52 35.20
C ILE A 8 -11.48 -1.89 34.76
N ASP A 9 -12.37 -1.63 35.74
CA ASP A 9 -13.64 -0.96 35.51
C ASP A 9 -13.41 0.48 34.98
N SER A 10 -14.05 0.81 33.87
CA SER A 10 -13.86 2.08 33.15
C SER A 10 -14.32 3.32 33.93
N THR A 11 -15.13 3.14 34.96
CA THR A 11 -15.69 4.24 35.80
C THR A 11 -14.68 4.86 36.76
N ASN A 12 -13.56 4.19 37.09
CA ASN A 12 -12.56 4.63 38.06
C ASN A 12 -11.12 4.54 37.58
N LEU A 13 -10.90 4.70 36.28
CA LEU A 13 -9.57 4.53 35.62
C LEU A 13 -8.48 5.41 36.24
N ALA A 14 -8.73 6.70 36.43
CA ALA A 14 -7.73 7.65 36.93
C ALA A 14 -7.27 7.27 38.38
N SER A 15 -8.19 7.02 39.27
CA SER A 15 -7.86 6.65 40.64
C SER A 15 -7.21 5.27 40.77
N THR A 16 -7.55 4.34 39.88
CA THR A 16 -6.93 3.02 39.84
C THR A 16 -5.48 3.10 39.28
N CYS A 17 -5.23 3.93 38.28
CA CYS A 17 -3.88 4.17 37.77
C CYS A 17 -2.99 4.83 38.83
N GLU A 18 -3.46 5.86 39.52
CA GLU A 18 -2.70 6.52 40.60
C GLU A 18 -2.37 5.55 41.75
N ARG A 19 -3.33 4.70 42.12
CA ARG A 19 -3.13 3.70 43.16
C ARG A 19 -2.08 2.67 42.72
N LEU A 20 -2.19 2.14 41.51
CA LEU A 20 -1.22 1.17 40.96
C LEU A 20 0.18 1.79 40.86
N GLU A 21 0.29 3.03 40.38
CA GLU A 21 1.59 3.72 40.29
C GLU A 21 2.21 3.87 41.70
N SER A 22 1.42 4.27 42.70
CA SER A 22 1.88 4.43 44.09
C SER A 22 2.31 3.10 44.73
N GLU A 23 1.58 2.02 44.47
CA GLU A 23 1.89 0.67 44.96
C GLU A 23 3.17 0.13 44.29
N PHE A 24 3.29 0.28 42.98
CA PHE A 24 4.51 -0.09 42.24
C PHE A 24 5.73 0.70 42.73
N ARG A 25 5.58 2.00 42.92
CA ARG A 25 6.67 2.85 43.40
C ARG A 25 7.12 2.44 44.81
N LYS A 26 6.19 2.13 45.73
CA LYS A 26 6.49 1.61 47.08
C LYS A 26 7.21 0.27 47.00
N GLU A 27 6.73 -0.66 46.19
CA GLU A 27 7.33 -2.00 46.08
C GLU A 27 8.75 -1.96 45.48
N ILE A 28 8.97 -1.10 44.50
CA ILE A 28 10.30 -0.89 43.91
C ILE A 28 11.24 -0.25 44.92
N THR A 29 10.79 0.78 45.65
CA THR A 29 11.60 1.41 46.68
C THR A 29 11.97 0.44 47.82
N HIS A 30 11.07 -0.51 48.16
CA HIS A 30 11.32 -1.52 49.17
C HIS A 30 12.31 -2.61 48.72
N ARG A 31 12.33 -2.96 47.43
CA ARG A 31 13.22 -4.03 46.88
C ARG A 31 14.57 -3.56 46.38
N PHE A 32 14.69 -2.31 46.01
CA PHE A 32 15.91 -1.75 45.46
C PHE A 32 16.34 -0.54 46.30
N GLU A 33 17.37 -0.73 47.14
CA GLU A 33 18.00 0.37 47.87
C GLU A 33 18.80 1.26 46.97
N GLY A 34 18.57 2.59 46.97
CA GLY A 34 19.43 3.62 46.43
C GLY A 34 19.00 4.16 45.04
N ASP A 35 19.91 4.75 44.34
CA ASP A 35 19.88 5.57 43.15
C ASP A 35 18.99 5.12 41.94
N LEU A 36 18.46 3.91 41.95
CA LEU A 36 17.59 3.34 40.91
C LEU A 36 16.17 3.92 40.91
N THR A 37 15.65 4.37 42.06
CA THR A 37 14.29 4.89 42.18
C THR A 37 14.11 6.25 41.50
N GLU A 38 15.15 7.08 41.44
CA GLU A 38 15.12 8.37 40.74
C GLU A 38 15.21 8.23 39.21
N ARG A 39 15.76 7.12 38.73
CA ARG A 39 15.95 6.84 37.30
C ARG A 39 14.82 6.03 36.68
N LEU A 40 13.92 5.48 37.48
CA LEU A 40 12.79 4.67 36.99
C LEU A 40 11.56 5.54 36.73
N SER A 41 11.12 5.62 35.48
CA SER A 41 9.81 6.17 35.13
C SER A 41 8.82 5.04 34.88
N ILE A 42 7.72 5.05 35.64
CA ILE A 42 6.61 4.11 35.49
C ILE A 42 5.55 4.81 34.63
N ARG A 43 5.17 4.20 33.52
CA ARG A 43 4.07 4.69 32.67
C ARG A 43 2.99 3.62 32.61
N LEU A 44 1.79 3.97 33.06
CA LEU A 44 0.59 3.14 32.90
C LEU A 44 -0.14 3.54 31.63
N ARG A 45 -0.50 2.58 30.80
CA ARG A 45 -1.35 2.79 29.61
C ARG A 45 -2.60 1.96 29.73
N VAL A 46 -3.74 2.56 29.49
CA VAL A 46 -5.04 1.89 29.45
C VAL A 46 -5.33 1.47 28.02
N TYR A 47 -5.80 0.23 27.83
CA TYR A 47 -6.22 -0.26 26.52
C TYR A 47 -7.65 -0.84 26.62
N PRO A 48 -8.58 -0.50 25.73
CA PRO A 48 -8.41 0.45 24.61
C PRO A 48 -8.29 1.90 25.07
N GLU A 49 -7.46 2.69 24.39
CA GLU A 49 -7.30 4.11 24.72
C GLU A 49 -8.65 4.85 24.60
N PRO A 50 -9.04 5.68 25.59
CA PRO A 50 -10.24 6.51 25.47
C PRO A 50 -10.13 7.42 24.24
N GLN A 51 -11.19 7.53 23.44
CA GLN A 51 -11.26 8.22 22.15
C GLN A 51 -11.12 9.77 22.22
N GLN A 52 -10.37 10.31 23.16
CA GLN A 52 -10.10 11.75 23.30
C GLN A 52 -8.60 12.00 23.43
N ILE A 53 -7.84 11.67 22.41
CA ILE A 53 -6.44 12.12 22.32
C ILE A 53 -6.37 13.08 21.16
N GLY A 54 -6.10 14.37 21.46
CA GLY A 54 -5.73 15.36 20.49
C GLY A 54 -4.47 14.91 19.73
N GLU A 55 -4.36 15.28 18.47
CA GLU A 55 -3.29 14.87 17.55
C GLU A 55 -1.85 15.17 18.05
N GLU A 56 -1.68 15.87 19.15
CA GLU A 56 -0.38 16.28 19.71
C GLU A 56 0.29 15.22 20.61
N GLU A 57 -0.45 14.26 21.20
CA GLU A 57 0.14 13.27 22.13
C GLU A 57 0.74 12.02 21.47
N LEU A 58 0.54 11.81 20.17
CA LEU A 58 1.14 10.69 19.42
C LEU A 58 2.65 10.86 19.17
N GLN A 59 3.26 11.96 19.57
CA GLN A 59 4.66 12.29 19.25
C GLN A 59 5.67 12.08 20.40
N THR A 60 5.29 11.64 21.56
CA THR A 60 6.28 11.51 22.65
C THR A 60 6.65 10.07 23.00
N VAL A 61 7.23 9.36 22.04
CA VAL A 61 8.21 8.33 22.40
C VAL A 61 9.46 9.10 22.84
N ASP A 62 9.83 8.95 24.11
CA ASP A 62 10.98 9.68 24.69
C ASP A 62 12.24 9.40 23.87
N PRO A 63 12.84 10.41 23.20
CA PRO A 63 14.00 10.27 22.31
C PRO A 63 15.21 9.63 23.02
N PHE A 64 15.35 9.83 24.33
CA PHE A 64 16.47 9.32 25.11
C PHE A 64 16.34 7.81 25.44
N LEU A 65 15.10 7.28 25.49
CA LEU A 65 14.87 5.87 25.74
C LEU A 65 15.04 4.97 24.51
N TYR A 66 14.85 5.53 23.30
CA TYR A 66 14.92 4.77 22.06
C TYR A 66 15.62 5.57 20.95
N PRO A 67 16.92 5.85 21.07
CA PRO A 67 17.67 6.62 20.06
C PRO A 67 17.67 5.93 18.69
N GLU A 68 17.52 4.61 18.65
CA GLU A 68 17.42 3.85 17.40
C GLU A 68 16.14 4.15 16.61
N LEU A 69 15.04 4.48 17.29
CA LEU A 69 13.78 4.84 16.62
C LEU A 69 13.87 6.21 15.95
N HIS A 70 14.60 7.17 16.53
CA HIS A 70 14.83 8.48 15.90
C HIS A 70 15.73 8.39 14.67
N ALA A 71 16.86 7.68 14.78
CA ALA A 71 17.73 7.46 13.64
C ALA A 71 17.02 6.72 12.48
N HIS A 72 16.07 5.85 12.82
CA HIS A 72 15.23 5.17 11.83
C HIS A 72 14.18 6.10 11.23
N GLN A 73 13.57 6.95 12.03
CA GLN A 73 12.56 7.93 11.62
C GLN A 73 13.15 9.01 10.69
N ASP A 74 14.34 9.54 11.01
CA ASP A 74 15.07 10.51 10.19
C ASP A 74 15.49 9.90 8.84
N ARG A 75 15.96 8.67 8.82
CA ARG A 75 16.27 7.95 7.58
C ARG A 75 15.04 7.75 6.70
N ILE A 76 13.88 7.44 7.29
CA ILE A 76 12.62 7.29 6.57
C ILE A 76 12.18 8.63 6.00
N ALA A 77 12.24 9.70 6.79
CA ALA A 77 11.86 11.04 6.34
C ALA A 77 12.74 11.53 5.18
N THR A 78 14.07 11.41 5.31
CA THR A 78 15.02 11.76 4.25
C THR A 78 14.78 10.94 2.98
N PHE A 79 14.57 9.63 3.11
CA PHE A 79 14.23 8.77 1.99
C PHE A 79 12.93 9.22 1.30
N GLN A 80 11.89 9.60 2.06
CA GLN A 80 10.61 10.03 1.50
C GLN A 80 10.74 11.31 0.68
N VAL A 81 11.57 12.26 1.12
CA VAL A 81 11.84 13.52 0.39
C VAL A 81 12.53 13.22 -0.95
N TRP A 82 13.61 12.44 -0.95
CA TRP A 82 14.33 12.08 -2.16
C TRP A 82 13.46 11.25 -3.11
N LYS A 83 12.71 10.30 -2.56
CA LYS A 83 11.76 9.52 -3.35
C LYS A 83 10.69 10.40 -3.99
N ARG A 84 10.16 11.37 -3.24
CA ARG A 84 9.18 12.32 -3.78
C ARG A 84 9.76 13.17 -4.90
N GLY A 85 11.00 13.63 -4.76
CA GLY A 85 11.75 14.33 -5.81
C GLY A 85 11.87 13.46 -7.08
N MET A 86 12.30 12.20 -6.93
CA MET A 86 12.40 11.25 -8.03
C MET A 86 11.04 10.97 -8.70
N ASP A 87 9.97 10.82 -7.91
CA ASP A 87 8.62 10.60 -8.41
C ASP A 87 8.13 11.80 -9.24
N ILE A 88 8.34 13.03 -8.76
CA ILE A 88 7.93 14.24 -9.47
C ILE A 88 8.75 14.41 -10.77
N LEU A 89 10.07 14.39 -10.67
CA LEU A 89 10.94 14.60 -11.84
C LEU A 89 10.75 13.50 -12.89
N GLY A 90 10.69 12.24 -12.44
CA GLY A 90 10.49 11.10 -13.32
C GLY A 90 9.12 11.10 -14.00
N SER A 91 8.04 11.37 -13.26
CA SER A 91 6.70 11.42 -13.85
C SER A 91 6.51 12.60 -14.78
N LEU A 92 7.07 13.78 -14.46
CA LEU A 92 7.02 14.96 -15.32
C LEU A 92 7.81 14.71 -16.62
N ALA A 93 9.02 14.19 -16.53
CA ALA A 93 9.84 13.84 -17.69
C ALA A 93 9.12 12.81 -18.59
N LEU A 94 8.56 11.75 -18.00
CA LEU A 94 7.81 10.74 -18.76
C LEU A 94 6.55 11.31 -19.39
N LEU A 95 5.81 12.20 -18.74
CA LEU A 95 4.63 12.86 -19.32
C LEU A 95 5.02 13.73 -20.52
N ILE A 96 6.13 14.47 -20.43
CA ILE A 96 6.61 15.32 -21.55
C ILE A 96 7.08 14.44 -22.71
N ILE A 97 7.95 13.46 -22.45
CA ILE A 97 8.52 12.60 -23.49
C ILE A 97 7.43 11.76 -24.17
N LEU A 98 6.49 11.21 -23.40
CA LEU A 98 5.42 10.36 -23.90
C LEU A 98 4.18 11.14 -24.36
N SER A 99 4.17 12.48 -24.29
CA SER A 99 3.00 13.30 -24.67
C SER A 99 2.49 13.03 -26.07
N PRO A 100 3.33 12.87 -27.15
CA PRO A 100 2.82 12.55 -28.47
C PRO A 100 2.12 11.18 -28.50
N LEU A 101 2.70 10.19 -27.81
CA LEU A 101 2.11 8.86 -27.69
C LEU A 101 0.79 8.89 -26.93
N LEU A 102 0.72 9.64 -25.82
CA LEU A 102 -0.51 9.79 -25.03
C LEU A 102 -1.63 10.42 -25.86
N LEU A 103 -1.32 11.43 -26.66
CA LEU A 103 -2.30 12.07 -27.56
C LEU A 103 -2.75 11.10 -28.66
N ALA A 104 -1.84 10.34 -29.26
CA ALA A 104 -2.19 9.32 -30.25
C ALA A 104 -3.11 8.24 -29.65
N ILE A 105 -2.79 7.71 -28.47
CA ILE A 105 -3.64 6.74 -27.76
C ILE A 105 -5.00 7.35 -27.45
N ALA A 106 -5.05 8.60 -26.97
CA ALA A 106 -6.29 9.30 -26.67
C ALA A 106 -7.20 9.39 -27.90
N GLY A 107 -6.63 9.73 -29.06
CA GLY A 107 -7.31 9.74 -30.36
C GLY A 107 -7.87 8.36 -30.73
N LEU A 108 -7.03 7.31 -30.66
CA LEU A 108 -7.43 5.94 -30.97
C LEU A 108 -8.56 5.45 -30.05
N VAL A 109 -8.49 5.71 -28.75
CA VAL A 109 -9.54 5.35 -27.80
C VAL A 109 -10.84 6.11 -28.11
N LYS A 110 -10.76 7.39 -28.48
CA LYS A 110 -11.93 8.19 -28.83
C LYS A 110 -12.61 7.71 -30.11
N LEU A 111 -11.82 7.29 -31.11
CA LEU A 111 -12.32 6.77 -32.38
C LEU A 111 -12.88 5.34 -32.27
N SER A 112 -12.31 4.52 -31.35
CA SER A 112 -12.71 3.11 -31.21
C SER A 112 -14.07 2.91 -30.57
N SER A 113 -14.52 3.82 -29.72
CA SER A 113 -15.83 3.70 -29.04
C SER A 113 -16.32 5.02 -28.47
N ARG A 114 -17.66 5.20 -28.43
CA ARG A 114 -18.30 6.39 -27.84
C ARG A 114 -18.04 6.46 -26.34
N GLY A 115 -17.71 7.67 -25.82
CA GLY A 115 -17.56 7.93 -24.39
C GLY A 115 -16.25 8.68 -24.04
N PRO A 116 -15.91 8.81 -22.74
CA PRO A 116 -14.70 9.50 -22.27
C PRO A 116 -13.44 8.72 -22.63
N VAL A 117 -12.33 9.42 -22.91
CA VAL A 117 -11.02 8.82 -23.20
C VAL A 117 -10.42 8.18 -21.95
N LEU A 118 -10.56 8.85 -20.80
CA LEU A 118 -10.04 8.38 -19.53
C LEU A 118 -11.11 7.64 -18.74
N PHE A 119 -10.74 6.52 -18.20
CA PHE A 119 -11.47 5.79 -17.18
C PHE A 119 -10.96 6.22 -15.80
N ARG A 120 -11.88 6.47 -14.90
CA ARG A 120 -11.61 6.89 -13.53
C ARG A 120 -12.26 5.91 -12.56
N GLN A 121 -11.52 5.49 -11.54
CA GLN A 121 -12.01 4.54 -10.54
C GLN A 121 -11.41 4.86 -9.17
N VAL A 122 -12.24 4.76 -8.12
CA VAL A 122 -11.75 4.90 -6.75
C VAL A 122 -10.89 3.70 -6.38
N ARG A 123 -9.70 3.97 -5.89
CA ARG A 123 -8.73 2.99 -5.37
C ARG A 123 -8.30 3.39 -3.97
N ILE A 124 -7.76 2.43 -3.24
CA ILE A 124 -7.25 2.65 -1.89
C ILE A 124 -5.74 2.90 -1.96
N GLY A 125 -5.34 4.06 -1.42
CA GLY A 125 -3.96 4.49 -1.31
C GLY A 125 -3.36 4.19 0.05
N GLN A 126 -2.22 4.84 0.33
CA GLN A 126 -1.52 4.72 1.61
C GLN A 126 -2.41 5.17 2.77
N MET A 127 -2.29 4.50 3.93
CA MET A 127 -3.11 4.74 5.13
C MET A 127 -4.61 4.65 4.85
N LEU A 128 -5.01 3.75 3.93
CA LEU A 128 -6.39 3.51 3.53
C LEU A 128 -7.10 4.73 2.91
N LYS A 129 -6.40 5.79 2.55
CA LYS A 129 -6.98 7.00 1.95
C LYS A 129 -7.45 6.69 0.52
N PRO A 130 -8.74 6.90 0.19
CA PRO A 130 -9.22 6.71 -1.17
C PRO A 130 -8.70 7.80 -2.10
N PHE A 131 -8.41 7.45 -3.36
CA PHE A 131 -8.04 8.38 -4.42
C PHE A 131 -8.61 7.93 -5.77
N MET A 132 -8.65 8.84 -6.74
CA MET A 132 -9.17 8.58 -8.09
C MET A 132 -8.05 8.23 -9.04
N ILE A 133 -7.90 6.93 -9.38
CA ILE A 133 -6.92 6.50 -10.38
C ILE A 133 -7.38 6.87 -11.79
N CYS A 134 -6.43 7.30 -12.63
CA CYS A 134 -6.66 7.63 -14.03
C CYS A 134 -6.03 6.57 -14.94
N LYS A 135 -6.81 6.04 -15.91
CA LYS A 135 -6.34 5.12 -16.95
C LYS A 135 -6.96 5.46 -18.29
N PHE A 136 -6.38 5.02 -19.39
CA PHE A 136 -7.13 5.00 -20.64
C PHE A 136 -8.26 3.99 -20.57
N ARG A 137 -9.40 4.34 -21.18
CA ARG A 137 -10.53 3.42 -21.27
C ARG A 137 -10.19 2.27 -22.22
N THR A 138 -10.26 1.06 -21.70
CA THR A 138 -9.99 -0.19 -22.43
C THR A 138 -11.22 -1.10 -22.53
N MET A 139 -12.37 -0.67 -22.03
CA MET A 139 -13.65 -1.38 -22.09
C MET A 139 -14.72 -0.47 -22.66
N TYR A 140 -15.81 -1.04 -23.20
CA TYR A 140 -17.00 -0.28 -23.55
C TYR A 140 -17.61 0.39 -22.33
N ALA A 141 -18.29 1.54 -22.53
CA ALA A 141 -18.77 2.38 -21.42
C ALA A 141 -19.78 1.69 -20.50
N ASN A 142 -20.55 0.72 -21.02
CA ASN A 142 -21.60 -0.01 -20.29
C ASN A 142 -21.17 -1.43 -19.88
N ALA A 143 -19.88 -1.69 -19.71
CA ALA A 143 -19.36 -3.00 -19.34
C ALA A 143 -19.76 -3.35 -17.88
N ASP A 144 -20.31 -4.56 -17.68
CA ASP A 144 -20.63 -5.07 -16.35
C ASP A 144 -19.34 -5.35 -15.54
N HIS A 145 -19.27 -4.85 -14.31
CA HIS A 145 -18.14 -5.03 -13.41
C HIS A 145 -18.29 -6.23 -12.45
N GLY A 146 -19.46 -6.85 -12.38
CA GLY A 146 -19.77 -7.93 -11.43
C GLY A 146 -18.86 -9.15 -11.57
N ILE A 147 -18.53 -9.54 -12.81
CA ILE A 147 -17.66 -10.70 -13.10
C ILE A 147 -16.26 -10.53 -12.48
N HIS A 148 -15.73 -9.32 -12.54
CA HIS A 148 -14.41 -9.03 -11.97
C HIS A 148 -14.42 -9.13 -10.44
N HIS A 149 -15.48 -8.67 -9.79
CA HIS A 149 -15.63 -8.75 -8.34
C HIS A 149 -15.60 -10.20 -7.83
N HIS A 150 -16.37 -11.09 -8.42
CA HIS A 150 -16.39 -12.51 -8.04
C HIS A 150 -15.03 -13.19 -8.20
N TYR A 151 -14.36 -12.90 -9.30
CA TYR A 151 -13.05 -13.50 -9.59
C TYR A 151 -11.97 -13.05 -8.58
N VAL A 152 -11.88 -11.76 -8.29
CA VAL A 152 -10.87 -11.22 -7.36
C VAL A 152 -11.15 -11.67 -5.93
N SER A 153 -12.40 -11.70 -5.50
CA SER A 153 -12.79 -12.23 -4.19
C SER A 153 -12.35 -13.68 -4.02
N TRP A 154 -12.60 -14.51 -5.04
CA TRP A 154 -12.14 -15.89 -5.04
C TRP A 154 -10.60 -15.98 -4.97
N PHE A 155 -9.87 -15.19 -5.74
CA PHE A 155 -8.40 -15.19 -5.76
C PHE A 155 -7.79 -14.85 -4.40
N ILE A 156 -8.34 -13.86 -3.68
CA ILE A 156 -7.89 -13.48 -2.35
C ILE A 156 -8.17 -14.58 -1.33
N THR A 157 -9.37 -15.17 -1.36
CA THR A 157 -9.82 -16.17 -0.38
C THR A 157 -9.21 -17.55 -0.62
N SER A 158 -8.89 -17.91 -1.87
CA SER A 158 -8.34 -19.22 -2.25
C SER A 158 -6.85 -19.37 -1.95
N SER A 159 -6.13 -18.31 -1.67
CA SER A 159 -4.67 -18.29 -1.44
C SER A 159 -4.20 -19.12 -0.23
N GLY A 160 -5.12 -19.71 0.55
CA GLY A 160 -4.78 -20.56 1.70
C GLY A 160 -5.14 -22.04 1.55
N LYS A 161 -5.80 -22.43 0.47
CA LYS A 161 -6.25 -23.83 0.24
C LYS A 161 -5.51 -24.38 -0.96
N GLY A 162 -4.60 -25.32 -0.74
CA GLY A 162 -3.79 -26.10 -1.65
C GLY A 162 -4.09 -25.96 -3.15
N GLN A 163 -3.36 -25.12 -3.85
CA GLN A 163 -3.47 -24.90 -5.30
C GLN A 163 -2.67 -25.95 -6.07
N GLU A 164 -2.97 -27.25 -5.93
CA GLU A 164 -2.34 -28.24 -6.80
C GLU A 164 -3.08 -28.47 -8.13
N GLN A 165 -4.31 -27.99 -8.31
CA GLN A 165 -5.14 -28.42 -9.45
C GLN A 165 -5.42 -27.39 -10.54
N ASP A 166 -4.98 -26.12 -10.44
CA ASP A 166 -5.30 -25.15 -11.50
C ASP A 166 -4.14 -24.20 -11.84
N LYS A 167 -3.00 -24.76 -12.23
CA LYS A 167 -1.82 -23.98 -12.71
C LYS A 167 -2.09 -23.12 -13.95
N ASN A 168 -3.28 -23.21 -14.55
CA ASN A 168 -3.67 -22.48 -15.76
C ASN A 168 -4.70 -21.37 -15.57
N LYS A 169 -5.23 -21.13 -14.36
CA LYS A 169 -6.13 -19.99 -14.14
C LYS A 169 -5.34 -18.71 -13.90
N ILE A 170 -5.05 -18.07 -15.00
CA ILE A 170 -4.41 -16.74 -15.06
C ILE A 170 -5.36 -15.72 -14.41
N PHE A 171 -4.82 -14.79 -13.65
CA PHE A 171 -5.48 -13.63 -12.97
C PHE A 171 -6.36 -12.75 -13.91
N LYS A 172 -6.64 -13.16 -15.14
CA LYS A 172 -7.40 -12.40 -16.13
C LYS A 172 -8.30 -13.29 -16.97
N LEU A 173 -9.51 -12.81 -17.22
CA LEU A 173 -10.42 -13.38 -18.22
C LEU A 173 -9.81 -13.25 -19.61
N THR A 174 -9.49 -14.37 -20.24
CA THR A 174 -9.06 -14.43 -21.65
C THR A 174 -10.28 -14.21 -22.55
N ASN A 175 -10.18 -13.35 -23.58
CA ASN A 175 -11.25 -13.05 -24.55
C ASN A 175 -12.51 -12.41 -23.95
N ASP A 176 -12.36 -11.38 -23.15
CA ASP A 176 -13.50 -10.62 -22.62
C ASP A 176 -14.17 -9.78 -23.75
N PRO A 177 -15.43 -10.08 -24.14
CA PRO A 177 -16.12 -9.39 -25.24
C PRO A 177 -16.39 -7.90 -24.93
N ARG A 178 -16.21 -7.46 -23.70
CA ARG A 178 -16.36 -6.07 -23.27
C ARG A 178 -15.16 -5.21 -23.67
N ILE A 179 -14.09 -5.81 -24.19
CA ILE A 179 -12.83 -5.13 -24.52
C ILE A 179 -12.72 -5.00 -26.04
N PRO A 180 -12.70 -3.77 -26.59
CA PRO A 180 -12.41 -3.56 -28.01
C PRO A 180 -10.96 -3.96 -28.37
N PRO A 181 -10.64 -4.24 -29.65
CA PRO A 181 -9.31 -4.66 -30.06
C PRO A 181 -8.17 -3.72 -29.58
N ILE A 182 -8.40 -2.41 -29.64
CA ILE A 182 -7.46 -1.42 -29.10
C ILE A 182 -7.27 -1.56 -27.59
N GLY A 183 -8.32 -1.91 -26.85
CA GLY A 183 -8.26 -2.15 -25.41
C GLY A 183 -7.39 -3.36 -25.07
N HIS A 184 -7.47 -4.44 -25.84
CA HIS A 184 -6.59 -5.60 -25.70
C HIS A 184 -5.12 -5.23 -25.91
N PHE A 185 -4.82 -4.45 -26.97
CA PHE A 185 -3.47 -3.96 -27.21
C PHE A 185 -2.94 -3.10 -26.06
N LEU A 186 -3.72 -2.12 -25.59
CA LEU A 186 -3.35 -1.23 -24.50
C LEU A 186 -3.09 -2.01 -23.19
N ARG A 187 -3.92 -2.98 -22.86
CA ARG A 187 -3.75 -3.84 -21.67
C ARG A 187 -2.52 -4.74 -21.79
N LYS A 188 -2.30 -5.35 -22.96
CA LYS A 188 -1.13 -6.19 -23.22
C LYS A 188 0.18 -5.41 -23.05
N THR A 189 0.20 -4.17 -23.50
CA THR A 189 1.37 -3.28 -23.42
C THR A 189 1.42 -2.44 -22.16
N SER A 190 0.39 -2.52 -21.28
CA SER A 190 0.23 -1.68 -20.11
C SER A 190 0.23 -0.16 -20.38
N LEU A 191 0.01 0.24 -21.63
CA LEU A 191 -0.06 1.65 -22.04
C LEU A 191 -1.33 2.33 -21.50
N ASP A 192 -2.35 1.56 -21.14
CA ASP A 192 -3.54 2.07 -20.48
C ASP A 192 -3.25 2.69 -19.11
N GLU A 193 -2.16 2.32 -18.48
CA GLU A 193 -1.77 2.80 -17.14
C GLU A 193 -0.94 4.11 -17.17
N LEU A 194 -0.48 4.57 -18.35
CA LEU A 194 0.33 5.79 -18.44
C LEU A 194 -0.32 7.05 -17.84
N PRO A 195 -1.65 7.28 -17.93
CA PRO A 195 -2.26 8.44 -17.27
C PRO A 195 -2.11 8.47 -15.75
N GLN A 196 -1.74 7.35 -15.09
CA GLN A 196 -1.42 7.32 -13.65
C GLN A 196 -0.18 8.15 -13.30
N LEU A 197 0.67 8.50 -14.27
CA LEU A 197 1.75 9.47 -14.05
C LEU A 197 1.23 10.80 -13.49
N TRP A 198 0.00 11.18 -13.83
CA TRP A 198 -0.69 12.32 -13.23
C TRP A 198 -1.00 12.12 -11.76
N ASN A 199 -1.42 10.91 -11.35
CA ASN A 199 -1.63 10.59 -9.94
C ASN A 199 -0.30 10.62 -9.14
N VAL A 200 0.82 10.26 -9.80
CA VAL A 200 2.14 10.38 -9.19
C VAL A 200 2.50 11.84 -8.96
N LEU A 201 2.29 12.72 -9.94
CA LEU A 201 2.52 14.17 -9.78
C LEU A 201 1.67 14.77 -8.66
N ARG A 202 0.43 14.34 -8.52
CA ARG A 202 -0.46 14.78 -7.43
C ARG A 202 -0.06 14.23 -6.05
N GLY A 203 0.83 13.23 -6.00
CA GLY A 203 1.27 12.62 -4.77
C GLY A 203 0.35 11.51 -4.22
N GLU A 204 -0.69 11.16 -4.96
CA GLU A 204 -1.62 10.07 -4.64
C GLU A 204 -0.93 8.70 -4.85
N MET A 205 0.00 8.64 -5.80
CA MET A 205 0.80 7.48 -6.16
C MET A 205 2.30 7.79 -6.18
N SER A 206 3.10 6.76 -6.35
CA SER A 206 4.53 6.78 -6.64
C SER A 206 4.80 6.08 -7.97
N LEU A 207 5.96 6.28 -8.58
CA LEU A 207 6.40 5.48 -9.72
C LEU A 207 6.53 4.01 -9.33
N VAL A 208 7.09 3.72 -8.16
CA VAL A 208 7.31 2.36 -7.64
C VAL A 208 6.61 2.17 -6.29
N GLY A 209 5.80 1.12 -6.18
CA GLY A 209 5.07 0.77 -4.97
C GLY A 209 4.11 -0.40 -5.18
N PRO A 210 3.37 -0.81 -4.14
CA PRO A 210 2.31 -1.79 -4.24
C PRO A 210 1.21 -1.35 -5.22
N ARG A 211 0.57 -2.31 -5.89
CA ARG A 211 -0.60 -1.98 -6.73
C ARG A 211 -1.76 -1.48 -5.84
N PRO A 212 -2.42 -0.35 -6.19
CA PRO A 212 -3.56 0.14 -5.42
C PRO A 212 -4.76 -0.80 -5.53
N PRO A 213 -5.27 -1.34 -4.40
CA PRO A 213 -6.42 -2.24 -4.40
C PRO A 213 -7.74 -1.48 -4.54
N LEU A 214 -8.80 -2.22 -4.86
CA LEU A 214 -10.18 -1.77 -4.74
C LEU A 214 -10.67 -1.94 -3.29
N TRP A 215 -11.71 -1.17 -2.92
CA TRP A 215 -12.24 -1.26 -1.56
C TRP A 215 -12.72 -2.66 -1.19
N TYR A 216 -13.43 -3.33 -2.09
CA TYR A 216 -13.91 -4.70 -1.84
C TYR A 216 -12.77 -5.73 -1.74
N GLU A 217 -11.60 -5.48 -2.35
CA GLU A 217 -10.41 -6.31 -2.15
C GLU A 217 -9.90 -6.17 -0.71
N VAL A 218 -9.82 -4.90 -0.21
CA VAL A 218 -9.36 -4.60 1.15
C VAL A 218 -10.26 -5.21 2.22
N GLN A 219 -11.57 -5.27 1.97
CA GLN A 219 -12.52 -5.93 2.87
C GLN A 219 -12.25 -7.44 3.05
N GLN A 220 -11.67 -8.08 2.04
CA GLN A 220 -11.32 -9.51 2.04
C GLN A 220 -9.91 -9.78 2.61
N TYR A 221 -9.15 -8.72 2.93
CA TYR A 221 -7.78 -8.85 3.39
C TYR A 221 -7.71 -9.43 4.80
N LYS A 222 -6.83 -10.42 5.01
CA LYS A 222 -6.37 -10.82 6.33
C LYS A 222 -5.67 -9.63 7.02
N PRO A 223 -5.59 -9.59 8.36
CA PRO A 223 -4.94 -8.48 9.07
C PRO A 223 -3.54 -8.13 8.53
N TRP A 224 -2.69 -9.13 8.27
CA TRP A 224 -1.34 -8.91 7.77
C TRP A 224 -1.28 -8.42 6.30
N HIS A 225 -2.30 -8.70 5.48
CA HIS A 225 -2.39 -8.17 4.11
C HIS A 225 -2.58 -6.65 4.09
N ARG A 226 -3.22 -6.08 5.13
CA ARG A 226 -3.51 -4.64 5.20
C ARG A 226 -2.24 -3.81 5.30
N HIS A 227 -1.14 -4.35 5.84
CA HIS A 227 0.15 -3.67 5.93
C HIS A 227 0.68 -3.19 4.58
N ARG A 228 0.35 -3.86 3.46
CA ARG A 228 0.77 -3.40 2.12
C ARG A 228 0.22 -2.03 1.72
N VAL A 229 -0.97 -1.67 2.23
CA VAL A 229 -1.60 -0.36 1.96
C VAL A 229 -1.34 0.65 3.09
N LEU A 230 -0.88 0.19 4.24
CA LEU A 230 -0.49 1.07 5.35
C LEU A 230 0.95 1.56 5.19
N GLU A 231 1.88 0.65 4.90
CA GLU A 231 3.32 0.93 4.96
C GLU A 231 3.86 1.68 3.73
N ALA A 232 3.25 1.52 2.55
CA ALA A 232 3.80 2.09 1.32
C ALA A 232 2.75 2.79 0.46
N LYS A 233 3.18 3.88 -0.20
CA LYS A 233 2.39 4.57 -1.22
C LYS A 233 2.22 3.64 -2.43
N PRO A 234 1.02 3.55 -3.03
CA PRO A 234 0.80 2.72 -4.21
C PRO A 234 1.62 3.20 -5.40
N GLY A 235 2.07 2.26 -6.23
CA GLY A 235 2.92 2.52 -7.40
C GLY A 235 2.27 2.17 -8.73
N ILE A 236 2.80 2.74 -9.81
CA ILE A 236 2.48 2.33 -11.19
C ILE A 236 3.09 0.95 -11.46
N THR A 237 4.35 0.76 -11.03
CA THR A 237 5.04 -0.53 -11.06
C THR A 237 5.48 -0.93 -9.64
N GLY A 238 5.86 -2.18 -9.44
CA GLY A 238 6.26 -2.68 -8.14
C GLY A 238 7.05 -3.97 -8.21
N LEU A 239 7.63 -4.38 -7.08
CA LEU A 239 8.50 -5.56 -7.01
C LEU A 239 7.79 -6.82 -7.52
N TRP A 240 6.56 -7.11 -7.07
CA TRP A 240 5.82 -8.28 -7.54
C TRP A 240 5.48 -8.22 -9.03
N GLN A 241 5.24 -7.02 -9.56
CA GLN A 241 4.91 -6.82 -10.97
C GLN A 241 6.07 -7.15 -11.90
N VAL A 242 7.32 -6.92 -11.46
CA VAL A 242 8.51 -7.23 -12.26
C VAL A 242 9.06 -8.63 -12.01
N THR A 243 8.80 -9.25 -10.83
CA THR A 243 9.34 -10.57 -10.45
C THR A 243 8.38 -11.72 -10.68
N GLY A 244 7.12 -11.60 -10.28
CA GLY A 244 6.19 -12.74 -10.19
C GLY A 244 5.02 -12.68 -11.18
N ARG A 245 4.44 -11.48 -11.37
CA ARG A 245 3.22 -11.26 -12.18
C ARG A 245 2.12 -12.30 -11.90
N SER A 246 1.57 -12.90 -12.96
CA SER A 246 0.42 -13.82 -12.91
C SER A 246 0.71 -15.22 -12.34
N ARG A 247 1.94 -15.52 -11.99
CA ARG A 247 2.33 -16.83 -11.43
C ARG A 247 2.35 -16.87 -9.91
N THR A 248 2.19 -15.74 -9.25
CA THR A 248 2.22 -15.62 -7.80
C THR A 248 0.83 -15.79 -7.22
N THR A 249 0.73 -16.48 -6.09
CA THR A 249 -0.46 -16.45 -5.25
C THR A 249 -0.67 -15.07 -4.65
N PHE A 250 -1.88 -14.78 -4.17
CA PHE A 250 -2.16 -13.50 -3.52
C PHE A 250 -1.25 -13.26 -2.30
N ASP A 251 -1.04 -14.29 -1.48
CA ASP A 251 -0.17 -14.21 -0.30
C ASP A 251 1.30 -13.93 -0.68
N GLU A 252 1.81 -14.52 -1.76
CA GLU A 252 3.16 -14.22 -2.29
C GLU A 252 3.27 -12.80 -2.82
N MET A 253 2.25 -12.33 -3.53
CA MET A 253 2.17 -10.94 -4.00
C MET A 253 2.26 -9.96 -2.82
N VAL A 254 1.49 -10.20 -1.75
CA VAL A 254 1.53 -9.36 -0.55
C VAL A 254 2.89 -9.42 0.13
N ARG A 255 3.51 -10.62 0.23
CA ARG A 255 4.88 -10.75 0.80
C ARG A 255 5.91 -9.96 0.00
N LEU A 256 5.82 -9.94 -1.33
CA LEU A 256 6.72 -9.13 -2.18
C LEU A 256 6.48 -7.63 -1.97
N ASP A 257 5.22 -7.19 -1.85
CA ASP A 257 4.89 -5.81 -1.55
C ASP A 257 5.42 -5.38 -0.17
N LEU A 258 5.29 -6.22 0.85
CA LEU A 258 5.83 -5.96 2.20
C LEU A 258 7.36 -6.00 2.20
N ARG A 259 7.99 -6.90 1.45
CA ARG A 259 9.45 -6.90 1.28
C ARG A 259 9.92 -5.57 0.68
N TYR A 260 9.24 -5.08 -0.35
CA TYR A 260 9.53 -3.77 -0.92
C TYR A 260 9.32 -2.67 0.13
N ALA A 261 8.20 -2.66 0.84
CA ALA A 261 7.87 -1.64 1.82
C ALA A 261 8.91 -1.53 2.95
N ARG A 262 9.49 -2.65 3.38
CA ARG A 262 10.52 -2.70 4.44
C ARG A 262 11.93 -2.41 3.94
N GLY A 263 12.25 -2.83 2.71
CA GLY A 263 13.56 -2.65 2.08
C GLY A 263 13.63 -1.49 1.10
N ARG A 264 12.80 -0.45 1.26
CA ARG A 264 12.74 0.70 0.34
C ARG A 264 14.09 1.40 0.24
N SER A 265 14.55 1.62 -0.99
CA SER A 265 15.70 2.45 -1.30
C SER A 265 15.56 3.02 -2.72
N LEU A 266 16.16 4.17 -2.99
CA LEU A 266 16.17 4.76 -4.35
C LEU A 266 16.78 3.80 -5.37
N TRP A 267 17.80 3.04 -4.96
CA TRP A 267 18.43 2.06 -5.83
C TRP A 267 17.50 0.88 -6.16
N ALA A 268 16.70 0.41 -5.19
CA ALA A 268 15.68 -0.60 -5.45
C ALA A 268 14.63 -0.10 -6.43
N ASP A 269 14.20 1.17 -6.28
CA ASP A 269 13.24 1.80 -7.19
C ASP A 269 13.79 1.89 -8.61
N ILE A 270 15.04 2.33 -8.79
CA ILE A 270 15.69 2.39 -10.11
C ILE A 270 15.76 0.99 -10.74
N LYS A 271 16.14 -0.04 -9.98
CA LYS A 271 16.16 -1.42 -10.49
C LYS A 271 14.79 -1.89 -10.96
N ILE A 272 13.73 -1.60 -10.19
CA ILE A 272 12.35 -1.96 -10.54
C ILE A 272 11.92 -1.20 -11.80
N LEU A 273 12.20 0.10 -11.90
CA LEU A 273 11.89 0.92 -13.08
C LEU A 273 12.57 0.39 -14.33
N LEU A 274 13.86 0.05 -14.25
CA LEU A 274 14.62 -0.53 -15.37
C LEU A 274 14.14 -1.95 -15.77
N ALA A 275 13.65 -2.73 -14.81
CA ALA A 275 13.09 -4.06 -15.06
C ALA A 275 11.68 -4.01 -15.67
N THR A 276 10.95 -2.91 -15.48
CA THR A 276 9.54 -2.77 -15.89
C THR A 276 9.33 -2.94 -17.41
N PRO A 277 10.10 -2.29 -18.33
CA PRO A 277 9.93 -2.48 -19.76
C PRO A 277 10.12 -3.95 -20.19
N ALA A 278 11.16 -4.60 -19.68
CA ALA A 278 11.40 -6.02 -19.98
C ALA A 278 10.27 -6.92 -19.45
N ALA A 279 9.70 -6.60 -18.29
CA ALA A 279 8.57 -7.30 -17.73
C ALA A 279 7.29 -7.07 -18.54
N VAL A 280 7.08 -5.89 -19.10
CA VAL A 280 5.95 -5.58 -20.01
C VAL A 280 6.10 -6.35 -21.33
N ILE A 281 7.28 -6.28 -21.98
CA ILE A 281 7.55 -6.91 -23.29
C ILE A 281 7.44 -8.43 -23.21
N LYS A 282 7.99 -9.06 -22.17
CA LYS A 282 7.89 -10.50 -21.96
C LYS A 282 6.46 -11.01 -21.85
N GLY A 283 5.48 -10.13 -21.63
CA GLY A 283 4.04 -10.38 -21.80
C GLY A 283 3.43 -11.53 -20.98
N LYS A 284 4.23 -12.28 -20.23
CA LYS A 284 3.77 -13.42 -19.45
C LYS A 284 2.83 -12.95 -18.32
N GLY A 285 1.55 -12.91 -18.63
CA GLY A 285 0.49 -12.49 -17.69
C GLY A 285 -0.13 -11.13 -17.97
N ALA A 286 0.12 -10.51 -19.12
CA ALA A 286 -0.63 -9.36 -19.61
C ALA A 286 -1.69 -9.87 -20.61
N CYS A 287 -2.94 -10.07 -20.17
CA CYS A 287 -4.14 -10.19 -21.03
C CYS A 287 -5.35 -9.94 -20.16
#